data_2074c5df8089debb7dd09c9b5d8ae6e8
#
_entry.id   2074c5df8089debb7dd09c9b5d8ae6e8
#
_cell.length_a   1.000
_cell.length_b   1.000
_cell.length_c   1.000
_cell.angle_alpha   90.00
_cell.angle_beta   90.00
_cell.angle_gamma   90.00
#
_symmetry.space_group_name_H-M   'P 1'
#
loop_
_entity.id
_entity.type
_entity.pdbx_description
1 polymer ?
#
loop_
_entity_poly.entity_id
_entity_poly.type
_entity_poly.pdbx_seq_one_letter_code
_entity_poly.pdbx_strand_id
1 'polypeptide(L)'
;MVDVEFIKKKAAEGWSIRKIARQLEISRQTVRKVLAAPAESPRYRQSIPRPQPVIGPYLPVIERWLAADEEAPRKQRHTAKRVYDRLVEEYGFCGSEVTVRRAVRSLRGRRVQVFVPLEAPAGKIAQADFGVAHVMIAGAMQTVFLFCLRAKHSRVPFVCAYPTEKLEAFLDGHVRAFAFMGGVFTQIWYDNPKTAVSKILSGPERIEHEHFSRLRAHYLFESSFCTPGEAHEKGSVEQLVGYVRRNALVPASRCFASLEALNDHLLGFCRRERTRHEKAWAAEAVALRPLPPQPFRAATSRPVSVSKTALVRIDHNRYSVPALHAGRVLRAEVYVDKVEIYAGEGVVATHPRSYARGETVLDLGHYLPVFAKKPRAAGSCAALSQAHPVFLRVRDRLMCEPGGYRVFAEILMLGVRYDLGVLAQALEECLSAGRVSVETVRQHCLNLTHVPPTRVEVADIPGHVLPGPDLGRYDALAAVAR
;
A
#
# COMPACT_ATOMS: atom_id res chain seq x y z
N MET A 1 -40.01 -11.77 -44.15
CA MET A 1 -38.59 -12.24 -44.25
C MET A 1 -38.62 -13.55 -45.01
N VAL A 2 -37.82 -13.71 -46.08
CA VAL A 2 -37.84 -14.95 -46.90
C VAL A 2 -37.14 -16.04 -46.14
N ASP A 3 -37.83 -17.15 -45.86
CA ASP A 3 -37.26 -18.30 -45.15
C ASP A 3 -36.39 -19.15 -46.09
N VAL A 4 -35.10 -18.80 -46.08
CA VAL A 4 -34.07 -19.43 -46.95
C VAL A 4 -33.88 -20.89 -46.61
N GLU A 5 -33.98 -21.26 -45.36
CA GLU A 5 -33.82 -22.60 -44.86
C GLU A 5 -34.97 -23.48 -45.34
N PHE A 6 -36.20 -23.01 -45.19
CA PHE A 6 -37.38 -23.73 -45.69
C PHE A 6 -37.32 -23.98 -47.21
N ILE A 7 -36.93 -22.94 -48.02
CA ILE A 7 -36.80 -23.07 -49.47
C ILE A 7 -35.79 -24.15 -49.83
N LYS A 8 -34.61 -24.16 -49.25
CA LYS A 8 -33.56 -25.17 -49.53
C LYS A 8 -33.97 -26.55 -49.09
N LYS A 9 -34.59 -26.68 -47.92
CA LYS A 9 -35.10 -27.96 -47.40
C LYS A 9 -36.19 -28.54 -48.31
N LYS A 10 -37.17 -27.74 -48.70
CA LYS A 10 -38.26 -28.21 -49.56
C LYS A 10 -37.83 -28.52 -51.00
N ALA A 11 -36.81 -27.81 -51.51
CA ALA A 11 -36.20 -28.14 -52.79
C ALA A 11 -35.46 -29.51 -52.74
N ALA A 12 -34.73 -29.80 -51.64
CA ALA A 12 -34.10 -31.08 -51.40
C ALA A 12 -35.11 -32.22 -51.22
N GLU A 13 -36.30 -31.95 -50.70
CA GLU A 13 -37.43 -32.88 -50.61
C GLU A 13 -38.16 -33.07 -51.96
N GLY A 14 -37.67 -32.50 -53.07
CA GLY A 14 -38.23 -32.66 -54.41
C GLY A 14 -39.41 -31.76 -54.77
N TRP A 15 -39.68 -30.68 -53.98
CA TRP A 15 -40.76 -29.79 -54.31
C TRP A 15 -40.40 -28.89 -55.51
N SER A 16 -41.37 -28.72 -56.44
CA SER A 16 -41.18 -27.83 -57.54
C SER A 16 -41.11 -26.35 -57.13
N ILE A 17 -40.35 -25.52 -57.86
CA ILE A 17 -40.23 -24.08 -57.64
C ILE A 17 -41.63 -23.40 -57.58
N ARG A 18 -42.58 -23.90 -58.38
CA ARG A 18 -43.97 -23.39 -58.36
C ARG A 18 -44.66 -23.66 -57.01
N LYS A 19 -44.46 -24.88 -56.44
CA LYS A 19 -45.09 -25.31 -55.17
C LYS A 19 -44.49 -24.51 -53.98
N ILE A 20 -43.15 -24.35 -53.96
CA ILE A 20 -42.46 -23.53 -52.94
C ILE A 20 -42.89 -22.06 -53.00
N ALA A 21 -42.92 -21.45 -54.19
CA ALA A 21 -43.33 -20.07 -54.40
C ALA A 21 -44.75 -19.79 -53.93
N ARG A 22 -45.67 -20.74 -54.20
CA ARG A 22 -47.09 -20.63 -53.77
C ARG A 22 -47.21 -20.79 -52.25
N GLN A 23 -46.50 -21.70 -51.64
CA GLN A 23 -46.55 -21.96 -50.22
C GLN A 23 -46.04 -20.80 -49.36
N LEU A 24 -45.06 -20.08 -49.86
CA LEU A 24 -44.42 -18.94 -49.17
C LEU A 24 -44.93 -17.58 -49.65
N GLU A 25 -45.88 -17.57 -50.59
CA GLU A 25 -46.45 -16.34 -51.20
C GLU A 25 -45.35 -15.42 -51.79
N ILE A 26 -44.27 -15.99 -52.38
CA ILE A 26 -43.16 -15.24 -52.97
C ILE A 26 -43.05 -15.51 -54.47
N SER A 27 -42.31 -14.62 -55.16
CA SER A 27 -42.09 -14.82 -56.59
C SER A 27 -41.22 -16.05 -56.88
N ARG A 28 -41.51 -16.75 -58.00
CA ARG A 28 -40.68 -17.87 -58.50
C ARG A 28 -39.21 -17.41 -58.72
N GLN A 29 -39.02 -16.15 -59.07
CA GLN A 29 -37.69 -15.57 -59.26
C GLN A 29 -36.93 -15.47 -57.94
N THR A 30 -37.63 -15.15 -56.85
CA THR A 30 -37.05 -15.13 -55.49
C THR A 30 -36.61 -16.55 -55.07
N VAL A 31 -37.43 -17.59 -55.30
CA VAL A 31 -37.06 -19.00 -55.03
C VAL A 31 -35.84 -19.42 -55.85
N ARG A 32 -35.77 -19.06 -57.16
CA ARG A 32 -34.59 -19.37 -58.02
C ARG A 32 -33.32 -18.67 -57.48
N LYS A 33 -33.42 -17.39 -57.06
CA LYS A 33 -32.28 -16.66 -56.49
C LYS A 33 -31.76 -17.29 -55.23
N VAL A 34 -32.66 -17.75 -54.33
CA VAL A 34 -32.30 -18.42 -53.09
C VAL A 34 -31.63 -19.80 -53.34
N LEU A 35 -32.14 -20.56 -54.33
CA LEU A 35 -31.57 -21.85 -54.65
C LEU A 35 -30.22 -21.75 -55.39
N ALA A 36 -30.01 -20.69 -56.17
CA ALA A 36 -28.74 -20.39 -56.82
C ALA A 36 -27.69 -19.72 -55.91
N ALA A 37 -28.09 -19.22 -54.75
CA ALA A 37 -27.19 -18.58 -53.81
C ALA A 37 -26.36 -19.60 -53.01
N PRO A 38 -25.06 -19.35 -52.73
CA PRO A 38 -24.27 -20.20 -51.83
C PRO A 38 -24.91 -20.28 -50.46
N ALA A 39 -24.50 -21.28 -49.63
CA ALA A 39 -25.13 -21.66 -48.37
C ALA A 39 -25.26 -20.53 -47.31
N GLU A 40 -24.63 -19.42 -47.51
CA GLU A 40 -24.72 -18.26 -46.61
C GLU A 40 -26.01 -17.47 -46.79
N SER A 41 -26.62 -17.05 -45.69
CA SER A 41 -27.80 -16.16 -45.71
C SER A 41 -27.47 -14.88 -46.47
N PRO A 42 -28.36 -14.39 -47.38
CA PRO A 42 -28.12 -13.17 -48.13
C PRO A 42 -27.98 -11.98 -47.17
N ARG A 43 -26.74 -11.50 -47.02
CA ARG A 43 -26.46 -10.26 -46.28
C ARG A 43 -26.70 -9.09 -47.21
N TYR A 44 -27.44 -8.09 -46.75
CA TYR A 44 -27.55 -6.84 -47.45
C TYR A 44 -26.16 -6.24 -47.68
N ARG A 45 -25.66 -6.23 -48.92
CA ARG A 45 -24.41 -5.52 -49.28
C ARG A 45 -24.81 -4.21 -49.93
N GLN A 46 -24.52 -3.11 -49.21
CA GLN A 46 -24.69 -1.79 -49.74
C GLN A 46 -23.65 -1.61 -50.87
N SER A 47 -24.10 -1.54 -52.11
CA SER A 47 -23.24 -1.41 -53.29
C SER A 47 -22.73 0.05 -53.48
N ILE A 48 -23.43 1.02 -52.97
CA ILE A 48 -23.04 2.43 -53.01
C ILE A 48 -22.94 3.00 -51.59
N PRO A 49 -21.82 3.64 -51.23
CA PRO A 49 -21.70 4.31 -49.94
C PRO A 49 -22.81 5.37 -49.77
N ARG A 50 -23.33 5.50 -48.54
CA ARG A 50 -24.32 6.55 -48.27
C ARG A 50 -23.73 7.93 -48.52
N PRO A 51 -24.43 8.81 -49.29
CA PRO A 51 -23.98 10.19 -49.49
C PRO A 51 -23.73 10.90 -48.15
N GLN A 52 -22.68 11.65 -48.08
CA GLN A 52 -22.31 12.47 -46.92
C GLN A 52 -22.36 13.98 -47.29
N PRO A 53 -23.56 14.56 -47.54
CA PRO A 53 -23.70 15.89 -48.14
C PRO A 53 -23.06 16.99 -47.28
N VAL A 54 -23.07 16.86 -45.93
CA VAL A 54 -22.56 17.89 -45.03
C VAL A 54 -21.03 17.84 -44.88
N ILE A 55 -20.42 16.67 -44.74
CA ILE A 55 -18.97 16.55 -44.48
C ILE A 55 -18.20 16.17 -45.75
N GLY A 56 -18.87 15.56 -46.74
CA GLY A 56 -18.22 15.06 -47.96
C GLY A 56 -17.32 16.06 -48.67
N PRO A 57 -17.73 17.29 -48.90
CA PRO A 57 -16.89 18.32 -49.54
C PRO A 57 -15.60 18.63 -48.78
N TYR A 58 -15.59 18.40 -47.47
CA TYR A 58 -14.45 18.73 -46.60
C TYR A 58 -13.54 17.53 -46.34
N LEU A 59 -13.91 16.30 -46.74
CA LEU A 59 -13.08 15.10 -46.51
C LEU A 59 -11.66 15.25 -47.11
N PRO A 60 -11.44 15.76 -48.33
CA PRO A 60 -10.09 15.92 -48.86
C PRO A 60 -9.23 16.91 -48.08
N VAL A 61 -9.86 17.94 -47.49
CA VAL A 61 -9.16 18.91 -46.62
C VAL A 61 -8.74 18.27 -45.34
N ILE A 62 -9.64 17.49 -44.70
CA ILE A 62 -9.35 16.77 -43.47
C ILE A 62 -8.24 15.74 -43.70
N GLU A 63 -8.28 15.01 -44.82
CA GLU A 63 -7.24 14.02 -45.17
C GLU A 63 -5.87 14.69 -45.30
N ARG A 64 -5.78 15.84 -45.95
CA ARG A 64 -4.54 16.60 -46.11
C ARG A 64 -3.99 17.04 -44.74
N TRP A 65 -4.84 17.52 -43.82
CA TRP A 65 -4.44 17.92 -42.49
C TRP A 65 -3.95 16.72 -41.66
N LEU A 66 -4.63 15.59 -41.76
CA LEU A 66 -4.25 14.36 -41.03
C LEU A 66 -2.97 13.74 -41.62
N ALA A 67 -2.71 13.88 -42.92
CA ALA A 67 -1.45 13.46 -43.52
C ALA A 67 -0.28 14.33 -43.03
N ALA A 68 -0.47 15.65 -42.98
CA ALA A 68 0.53 16.57 -42.42
C ALA A 68 0.82 16.32 -40.94
N ASP A 69 -0.15 15.79 -40.19
CA ASP A 69 0.05 15.39 -38.79
C ASP A 69 1.08 14.25 -38.63
N GLU A 70 1.33 13.44 -39.65
CA GLU A 70 2.30 12.34 -39.56
C GLU A 70 3.72 12.86 -39.37
N GLU A 71 4.04 14.02 -39.95
CA GLU A 71 5.34 14.68 -39.79
C GLU A 71 5.42 15.60 -38.55
N ALA A 72 4.26 15.94 -37.96
CA ALA A 72 4.19 16.83 -36.82
C ALA A 72 4.49 16.10 -35.49
N PRO A 73 5.09 16.77 -34.47
CA PRO A 73 5.28 16.23 -33.14
C PRO A 73 3.95 15.74 -32.54
N ARG A 74 3.92 14.55 -31.92
CA ARG A 74 2.69 13.90 -31.46
C ARG A 74 1.76 14.79 -30.62
N LYS A 75 2.33 15.69 -29.81
CA LYS A 75 1.56 16.63 -28.96
C LYS A 75 0.96 17.83 -29.75
N GLN A 76 1.37 18.05 -30.98
CA GLN A 76 0.90 19.15 -31.85
C GLN A 76 -0.01 18.67 -32.99
N ARG A 77 -0.37 17.38 -33.02
CA ARG A 77 -1.28 16.81 -34.02
C ARG A 77 -2.72 17.23 -33.76
N HIS A 78 -3.49 17.39 -34.84
CA HIS A 78 -4.89 17.77 -34.72
C HIS A 78 -5.68 16.79 -33.87
N THR A 79 -6.45 17.30 -32.90
CA THR A 79 -7.55 16.53 -32.30
C THR A 79 -8.79 16.65 -33.19
N ALA A 80 -9.77 15.75 -33.06
CA ALA A 80 -11.02 15.86 -33.83
C ALA A 80 -11.75 17.18 -33.53
N LYS A 81 -11.63 17.72 -32.33
CA LYS A 81 -12.15 19.03 -31.95
C LYS A 81 -11.43 20.14 -32.71
N ARG A 82 -10.09 20.12 -32.77
CA ARG A 82 -9.33 21.12 -33.50
C ARG A 82 -9.61 21.07 -35.02
N VAL A 83 -9.80 19.87 -35.59
CA VAL A 83 -10.25 19.73 -36.98
C VAL A 83 -11.60 20.42 -37.19
N TYR A 84 -12.56 20.23 -36.28
CA TYR A 84 -13.85 20.92 -36.34
C TYR A 84 -13.70 22.44 -36.27
N ASP A 85 -12.95 22.94 -35.28
CA ASP A 85 -12.75 24.37 -35.09
C ASP A 85 -12.10 25.01 -36.33
N ARG A 86 -11.08 24.37 -36.93
CA ARG A 86 -10.46 24.83 -38.18
C ARG A 86 -11.42 24.82 -39.39
N LEU A 87 -12.29 23.80 -39.50
CA LEU A 87 -13.30 23.78 -40.56
C LEU A 87 -14.30 24.92 -40.41
N VAL A 88 -14.67 25.28 -39.19
CA VAL A 88 -15.53 26.42 -38.92
C VAL A 88 -14.79 27.74 -39.24
N GLU A 89 -13.55 27.87 -38.72
CA GLU A 89 -12.72 29.08 -38.88
C GLU A 89 -12.31 29.35 -40.34
N GLU A 90 -11.85 28.31 -41.03
CA GLU A 90 -11.21 28.46 -42.35
C GLU A 90 -12.18 28.24 -43.53
N TYR A 91 -13.25 27.46 -43.34
CA TYR A 91 -14.16 27.03 -44.40
C TYR A 91 -15.64 27.31 -44.10
N GLY A 92 -15.99 27.94 -42.99
CA GLY A 92 -17.37 28.27 -42.65
C GLY A 92 -18.26 27.02 -42.45
N PHE A 93 -17.72 25.91 -41.93
CA PHE A 93 -18.44 24.66 -41.76
C PHE A 93 -19.61 24.82 -40.78
N CYS A 94 -20.83 24.52 -41.23
CA CYS A 94 -22.07 24.67 -40.46
C CYS A 94 -22.58 23.31 -39.88
N GLY A 95 -21.83 22.20 -39.99
CA GLY A 95 -22.22 20.90 -39.48
C GLY A 95 -21.86 20.71 -38.00
N SER A 96 -22.30 19.58 -37.42
CA SER A 96 -22.00 19.29 -36.00
C SER A 96 -20.58 18.75 -35.81
N GLU A 97 -20.01 19.02 -34.62
CA GLU A 97 -18.72 18.44 -34.20
C GLU A 97 -18.74 16.89 -34.27
N VAL A 98 -19.87 16.25 -33.93
CA VAL A 98 -20.04 14.81 -33.98
C VAL A 98 -19.81 14.26 -35.39
N THR A 99 -20.26 14.98 -36.43
CA THR A 99 -20.06 14.60 -37.84
C THR A 99 -18.58 14.60 -38.19
N VAL A 100 -17.86 15.67 -37.81
CA VAL A 100 -16.41 15.78 -38.04
C VAL A 100 -15.66 14.70 -37.24
N ARG A 101 -16.02 14.45 -35.99
CA ARG A 101 -15.42 13.38 -35.15
C ARG A 101 -15.57 12.00 -35.79
N ARG A 102 -16.72 11.70 -36.37
CA ARG A 102 -16.96 10.44 -37.13
C ARG A 102 -16.09 10.37 -38.39
N ALA A 103 -16.00 11.45 -39.17
CA ALA A 103 -15.16 11.53 -40.34
C ALA A 103 -13.67 11.34 -40.02
N VAL A 104 -13.14 12.07 -39.02
CA VAL A 104 -11.76 11.95 -38.57
C VAL A 104 -11.47 10.53 -38.09
N ARG A 105 -12.42 9.89 -37.37
CA ARG A 105 -12.31 8.50 -36.94
C ARG A 105 -12.26 7.51 -38.10
N SER A 106 -13.06 7.76 -39.14
CA SER A 106 -13.07 6.92 -40.34
C SER A 106 -11.77 7.05 -41.12
N LEU A 107 -11.27 8.30 -41.32
CA LEU A 107 -10.06 8.62 -42.09
C LEU A 107 -8.78 8.15 -41.40
N ARG A 108 -8.69 8.32 -40.07
CA ARG A 108 -7.55 7.76 -39.31
C ARG A 108 -7.48 6.25 -39.37
N GLY A 109 -8.55 5.58 -39.84
CA GLY A 109 -8.67 4.15 -39.85
C GLY A 109 -8.55 3.55 -38.43
N ARG A 110 -8.99 2.36 -38.22
CA ARG A 110 -8.52 1.55 -37.11
C ARG A 110 -7.10 1.05 -37.49
N ARG A 111 -6.07 1.86 -37.27
CA ARG A 111 -4.74 1.27 -37.09
C ARG A 111 -4.85 0.42 -35.82
N VAL A 112 -5.31 -0.79 -35.97
CA VAL A 112 -5.22 -1.81 -34.93
C VAL A 112 -3.73 -2.09 -34.82
N GLN A 113 -3.10 -1.50 -33.82
CA GLN A 113 -1.73 -1.81 -33.49
C GLN A 113 -1.74 -3.26 -33.04
N VAL A 114 -1.20 -4.15 -33.87
CA VAL A 114 -1.10 -5.58 -33.54
C VAL A 114 0.10 -5.70 -32.63
N PHE A 115 -0.17 -6.11 -31.39
CA PHE A 115 0.88 -6.46 -30.43
C PHE A 115 1.14 -7.95 -30.53
N VAL A 116 2.41 -8.33 -30.64
CA VAL A 116 2.81 -9.72 -30.51
C VAL A 116 2.68 -10.12 -29.04
N PRO A 117 1.91 -11.15 -28.68
CA PRO A 117 1.84 -11.64 -27.32
C PRO A 117 3.23 -12.13 -26.89
N LEU A 118 3.91 -11.40 -26.01
CA LEU A 118 5.17 -11.85 -25.44
C LEU A 118 4.86 -12.76 -24.25
N GLU A 119 5.12 -14.04 -24.42
CA GLU A 119 5.08 -15.01 -23.31
C GLU A 119 6.31 -14.80 -22.43
N ALA A 120 6.11 -14.67 -21.14
CA ALA A 120 7.18 -14.65 -20.17
C ALA A 120 7.32 -16.02 -19.53
N PRO A 121 8.52 -16.58 -19.47
CA PRO A 121 8.75 -17.81 -18.71
C PRO A 121 8.38 -17.64 -17.25
N ALA A 122 7.90 -18.72 -16.62
CA ALA A 122 7.53 -18.74 -15.22
C ALA A 122 8.71 -18.33 -14.32
N GLY A 123 8.47 -17.59 -13.25
CA GLY A 123 9.45 -17.12 -12.28
C GLY A 123 10.44 -16.08 -12.79
N LYS A 124 10.37 -15.70 -14.08
CA LYS A 124 11.38 -14.83 -14.67
C LYS A 124 11.09 -13.35 -14.50
N ILE A 125 9.89 -12.90 -14.83
CA ILE A 125 9.59 -11.46 -14.93
C ILE A 125 8.37 -11.09 -14.09
N ALA A 126 8.53 -10.06 -13.25
CA ALA A 126 7.44 -9.31 -12.67
C ALA A 126 7.52 -7.84 -13.09
N GLN A 127 6.43 -7.12 -12.95
CA GLN A 127 6.36 -5.69 -13.22
C GLN A 127 5.84 -4.96 -11.98
N ALA A 128 6.49 -3.87 -11.57
CA ALA A 128 6.13 -3.11 -10.39
C ALA A 128 5.93 -1.62 -10.72
N ASP A 129 4.93 -1.00 -10.10
CA ASP A 129 4.64 0.42 -10.24
C ASP A 129 3.79 0.93 -9.07
N PHE A 130 3.73 2.26 -8.90
CA PHE A 130 2.79 2.92 -8.01
C PHE A 130 1.56 3.45 -8.76
N GLY A 131 0.42 3.31 -8.12
CA GLY A 131 -0.82 3.93 -8.55
C GLY A 131 -1.45 4.77 -7.44
N VAL A 132 -2.29 5.73 -7.77
CA VAL A 132 -3.02 6.55 -6.79
C VAL A 132 -4.46 6.06 -6.66
N ALA A 133 -4.99 5.98 -5.46
CA ALA A 133 -6.41 5.73 -5.21
C ALA A 133 -6.95 6.67 -4.12
N HIS A 134 -8.26 6.92 -4.16
CA HIS A 134 -8.97 7.67 -3.15
C HIS A 134 -9.89 6.70 -2.41
N VAL A 135 -9.77 6.64 -1.10
CA VAL A 135 -10.49 5.68 -0.24
C VAL A 135 -10.98 6.36 1.02
N MET A 136 -12.09 5.87 1.56
CA MET A 136 -12.63 6.34 2.83
C MET A 136 -11.94 5.57 3.97
N ILE A 137 -11.18 6.27 4.83
CA ILE A 137 -10.53 5.69 6.01
C ILE A 137 -10.94 6.51 7.23
N ALA A 138 -11.43 5.84 8.28
CA ALA A 138 -11.90 6.46 9.51
C ALA A 138 -12.91 7.61 9.27
N GLY A 139 -13.79 7.43 8.27
CA GLY A 139 -14.81 8.43 7.91
C GLY A 139 -14.32 9.60 7.07
N ALA A 140 -13.04 9.68 6.72
CA ALA A 140 -12.48 10.73 5.87
C ALA A 140 -11.97 10.19 4.54
N MET A 141 -12.17 10.95 3.44
CA MET A 141 -11.60 10.61 2.13
C MET A 141 -10.09 10.88 2.14
N GLN A 142 -9.30 9.86 1.92
CA GLN A 142 -7.84 9.95 1.90
C GLN A 142 -7.27 9.50 0.55
N THR A 143 -6.18 10.13 0.15
CA THR A 143 -5.39 9.69 -0.99
C THR A 143 -4.36 8.69 -0.49
N VAL A 144 -4.35 7.49 -1.11
CA VAL A 144 -3.36 6.45 -0.85
C VAL A 144 -2.61 6.08 -2.11
N PHE A 145 -1.38 5.64 -1.94
CA PHE A 145 -0.50 5.19 -3.01
C PHE A 145 -0.46 3.66 -3.00
N LEU A 146 -0.86 3.06 -4.10
CA LEU A 146 -0.91 1.60 -4.26
C LEU A 146 0.40 1.13 -4.87
N PHE A 147 1.22 0.44 -4.11
CA PHE A 147 2.30 -0.36 -4.68
C PHE A 147 1.68 -1.59 -5.33
N CYS A 148 1.92 -1.76 -6.61
CA CYS A 148 1.41 -2.86 -7.41
C CYS A 148 2.56 -3.66 -8.00
N LEU A 149 2.61 -4.97 -7.75
CA LEU A 149 3.52 -5.89 -8.43
C LEU A 149 2.70 -6.98 -9.11
N ARG A 150 3.00 -7.30 -10.37
CA ARG A 150 2.30 -8.33 -11.14
C ARG A 150 3.29 -9.28 -11.78
N ALA A 151 3.13 -10.57 -11.52
CA ALA A 151 3.82 -11.62 -12.24
C ALA A 151 3.44 -11.59 -13.73
N LYS A 152 4.40 -11.71 -14.64
CA LYS A 152 4.14 -11.61 -16.08
C LYS A 152 3.54 -12.89 -16.64
N HIS A 153 3.97 -14.05 -16.15
CA HIS A 153 3.49 -15.37 -16.57
C HIS A 153 2.11 -15.67 -15.99
N SER A 154 1.98 -15.77 -14.68
CA SER A 154 0.73 -16.14 -14.02
C SER A 154 -0.31 -15.02 -13.96
N ARG A 155 0.12 -13.76 -14.15
CA ARG A 155 -0.68 -12.53 -13.97
C ARG A 155 -1.20 -12.31 -12.55
N VAL A 156 -0.72 -13.08 -11.58
CA VAL A 156 -1.06 -12.89 -10.16
C VAL A 156 -0.57 -11.54 -9.69
N PRO A 157 -1.45 -10.70 -9.12
CA PRO A 157 -1.07 -9.39 -8.58
C PRO A 157 -0.74 -9.48 -7.09
N PHE A 158 0.15 -8.59 -6.65
CA PHE A 158 0.25 -8.13 -5.27
C PHE A 158 -0.01 -6.64 -5.21
N VAL A 159 -0.81 -6.20 -4.24
CA VAL A 159 -1.14 -4.78 -4.05
C VAL A 159 -1.13 -4.45 -2.56
N CYS A 160 -0.48 -3.35 -2.22
CA CYS A 160 -0.44 -2.81 -0.86
C CYS A 160 -0.59 -1.29 -0.91
N ALA A 161 -1.37 -0.72 0.00
CA ALA A 161 -1.61 0.72 0.09
C ALA A 161 -0.66 1.39 1.09
N TYR A 162 -0.18 2.58 0.75
CA TYR A 162 0.72 3.39 1.54
C TYR A 162 0.24 4.84 1.62
N PRO A 163 0.60 5.57 2.69
CA PRO A 163 0.30 7.02 2.78
C PRO A 163 1.21 7.87 1.88
N THR A 164 2.24 7.28 1.28
CA THR A 164 3.22 7.96 0.43
C THR A 164 3.81 7.00 -0.61
N GLU A 165 4.33 7.54 -1.71
CA GLU A 165 5.12 6.78 -2.70
C GLU A 165 6.64 6.95 -2.52
N LYS A 166 7.09 7.37 -1.32
CA LYS A 166 8.52 7.55 -1.04
C LYS A 166 9.28 6.21 -1.06
N LEU A 167 10.61 6.33 -1.00
CA LEU A 167 11.52 5.19 -1.10
C LEU A 167 11.23 4.09 -0.08
N GLU A 168 10.87 4.44 1.17
CA GLU A 168 10.54 3.47 2.21
C GLU A 168 9.34 2.61 1.82
N ALA A 169 8.29 3.23 1.25
CA ALA A 169 7.10 2.52 0.78
C ALA A 169 7.42 1.63 -0.44
N PHE A 170 8.32 2.10 -1.32
CA PHE A 170 8.79 1.31 -2.45
C PHE A 170 9.57 0.07 -2.02
N LEU A 171 10.48 0.22 -1.06
CA LEU A 171 11.27 -0.89 -0.50
C LEU A 171 10.36 -1.90 0.24
N ASP A 172 9.47 -1.41 1.11
CA ASP A 172 8.53 -2.25 1.87
C ASP A 172 7.55 -2.99 0.95
N GLY A 173 7.08 -2.33 -0.11
CA GLY A 173 6.23 -2.94 -1.13
C GLY A 173 6.87 -4.17 -1.78
N HIS A 174 8.16 -4.13 -2.08
CA HIS A 174 8.89 -5.29 -2.59
C HIS A 174 9.01 -6.40 -1.56
N VAL A 175 9.38 -6.07 -0.32
CA VAL A 175 9.50 -7.05 0.77
C VAL A 175 8.19 -7.80 0.97
N ARG A 176 7.08 -7.07 1.08
CA ARG A 176 5.74 -7.66 1.22
C ARG A 176 5.31 -8.44 -0.01
N ALA A 177 5.64 -7.95 -1.22
CA ALA A 177 5.32 -8.64 -2.46
C ALA A 177 6.05 -9.99 -2.54
N PHE A 178 7.35 -10.03 -2.27
CA PHE A 178 8.13 -11.26 -2.28
C PHE A 178 7.64 -12.25 -1.20
N ALA A 179 7.31 -11.77 -0.02
CA ALA A 179 6.71 -12.60 1.03
C ALA A 179 5.35 -13.20 0.59
N PHE A 180 4.47 -12.41 -0.06
CA PHE A 180 3.20 -12.90 -0.60
C PHE A 180 3.39 -13.91 -1.74
N MET A 181 4.35 -13.65 -2.62
CA MET A 181 4.67 -14.55 -3.74
C MET A 181 5.40 -15.83 -3.27
N GLY A 182 5.98 -15.83 -2.08
CA GLY A 182 6.75 -16.96 -1.55
C GLY A 182 8.11 -17.14 -2.22
N GLY A 183 8.59 -16.14 -2.97
CA GLY A 183 9.85 -16.20 -3.69
C GLY A 183 10.15 -14.92 -4.47
N VAL A 184 11.27 -14.93 -5.20
CA VAL A 184 11.82 -13.79 -5.90
C VAL A 184 11.90 -14.05 -7.41
N PHE A 185 11.40 -13.11 -8.20
CA PHE A 185 11.54 -13.12 -9.65
C PHE A 185 12.98 -12.82 -10.06
N THR A 186 13.42 -13.34 -11.21
CA THR A 186 14.77 -13.06 -11.72
C THR A 186 14.93 -11.59 -12.10
N GLN A 187 13.88 -11.00 -12.67
CA GLN A 187 13.90 -9.63 -13.19
C GLN A 187 12.59 -8.91 -12.84
N ILE A 188 12.70 -7.63 -12.45
CA ILE A 188 11.54 -6.78 -12.22
C ILE A 188 11.62 -5.56 -13.15
N TRP A 189 10.53 -5.30 -13.84
CA TRP A 189 10.38 -4.18 -14.76
C TRP A 189 9.68 -3.01 -14.08
N TYR A 190 10.19 -1.82 -14.29
CA TYR A 190 9.71 -0.58 -13.70
C TYR A 190 9.39 0.46 -14.78
N ASP A 191 8.33 1.25 -14.56
CA ASP A 191 8.03 2.43 -15.39
C ASP A 191 8.69 3.67 -14.79
N ASN A 192 10.02 3.77 -14.87
CA ASN A 192 10.84 4.92 -14.44
C ASN A 192 10.40 5.53 -13.07
N PRO A 193 10.31 4.76 -11.98
CA PRO A 193 9.95 5.32 -10.70
C PRO A 193 11.04 6.27 -10.21
N LYS A 194 10.70 7.53 -9.98
CA LYS A 194 11.60 8.54 -9.41
C LYS A 194 12.22 8.11 -8.08
N THR A 195 11.57 7.18 -7.39
CA THR A 195 12.01 6.58 -6.13
C THR A 195 13.15 5.57 -6.27
N ALA A 196 13.24 4.87 -7.41
CA ALA A 196 14.31 3.90 -7.65
C ALA A 196 15.53 4.53 -8.33
N VAL A 197 15.36 5.66 -9.03
CA VAL A 197 16.38 6.29 -9.87
C VAL A 197 16.72 7.66 -9.33
N SER A 198 17.99 7.86 -8.93
CA SER A 198 18.47 9.16 -8.46
C SER A 198 18.79 10.12 -9.63
N LYS A 199 19.23 9.57 -10.78
CA LYS A 199 19.54 10.37 -11.99
C LYS A 199 19.32 9.53 -13.24
N ILE A 200 18.65 10.11 -14.23
CA ILE A 200 18.50 9.55 -15.58
C ILE A 200 19.68 10.05 -16.40
N LEU A 201 20.47 9.13 -16.96
CA LEU A 201 21.53 9.42 -17.92
C LEU A 201 21.00 9.31 -19.35
N SER A 202 21.84 9.50 -20.35
CA SER A 202 21.44 9.31 -21.75
C SER A 202 21.20 7.82 -22.06
N GLY A 203 20.04 7.51 -22.66
CA GLY A 203 19.69 6.12 -23.02
C GLY A 203 19.14 5.29 -21.85
N PRO A 204 19.42 3.97 -21.81
CA PRO A 204 18.93 3.06 -20.77
C PRO A 204 19.68 3.18 -19.44
N GLU A 205 20.78 3.89 -19.39
CA GLU A 205 21.61 4.01 -18.19
C GLU A 205 20.95 4.88 -17.13
N ARG A 206 20.99 4.41 -15.87
CA ARG A 206 20.37 5.05 -14.70
C ARG A 206 21.33 4.95 -13.51
N ILE A 207 21.37 6.00 -12.67
CA ILE A 207 21.97 5.89 -11.34
C ILE A 207 20.84 5.53 -10.39
N GLU A 208 20.89 4.31 -9.88
CA GLU A 208 19.93 3.81 -8.90
C GLU A 208 20.17 4.43 -7.51
N HIS A 209 19.11 4.52 -6.72
CA HIS A 209 19.25 4.92 -5.33
C HIS A 209 19.98 3.82 -4.54
N GLU A 210 20.94 4.17 -3.68
CA GLU A 210 21.77 3.22 -2.93
C GLU A 210 20.92 2.16 -2.17
N HIS A 211 19.84 2.56 -1.52
CA HIS A 211 18.97 1.62 -0.80
C HIS A 211 18.26 0.65 -1.75
N PHE A 212 17.93 1.07 -2.97
CA PHE A 212 17.35 0.19 -3.97
C PHE A 212 18.39 -0.82 -4.50
N SER A 213 19.62 -0.38 -4.72
CA SER A 213 20.72 -1.29 -5.10
C SER A 213 20.98 -2.33 -4.01
N ARG A 214 20.90 -1.94 -2.72
CA ARG A 214 20.99 -2.87 -1.58
C ARG A 214 19.85 -3.87 -1.55
N LEU A 215 18.60 -3.45 -1.84
CA LEU A 215 17.43 -4.35 -1.95
C LEU A 215 17.67 -5.38 -3.05
N ARG A 216 18.14 -4.94 -4.23
CA ARG A 216 18.45 -5.84 -5.36
C ARG A 216 19.52 -6.86 -5.00
N ALA A 217 20.58 -6.42 -4.34
CA ALA A 217 21.67 -7.29 -3.90
C ALA A 217 21.21 -8.30 -2.85
N HIS A 218 20.31 -7.89 -1.94
CA HIS A 218 19.76 -8.77 -0.90
C HIS A 218 18.87 -9.89 -1.47
N TYR A 219 18.00 -9.56 -2.43
CA TYR A 219 17.10 -10.51 -3.08
C TYR A 219 17.64 -11.08 -4.39
N LEU A 220 18.78 -10.61 -4.85
CA LEU A 220 19.48 -11.06 -6.06
C LEU A 220 18.65 -10.93 -7.36
N PHE A 221 17.79 -9.94 -7.50
CA PHE A 221 17.04 -9.71 -8.72
C PHE A 221 17.63 -8.59 -9.59
N GLU A 222 17.33 -8.64 -10.89
CA GLU A 222 17.69 -7.62 -11.85
C GLU A 222 16.58 -6.58 -11.99
N SER A 223 16.95 -5.31 -12.14
CA SER A 223 16.01 -4.23 -12.48
C SER A 223 16.10 -3.91 -13.97
N SER A 224 14.94 -3.75 -14.61
CA SER A 224 14.84 -3.20 -15.97
C SER A 224 13.87 -2.02 -15.96
N PHE A 225 14.27 -0.93 -16.62
CA PHE A 225 13.46 0.26 -16.72
C PHE A 225 12.93 0.39 -18.15
N CYS A 226 11.61 0.58 -18.28
CA CYS A 226 10.97 0.75 -19.58
C CYS A 226 11.52 1.98 -20.32
N THR A 227 11.69 1.85 -21.62
CA THR A 227 12.16 2.96 -22.48
C THR A 227 11.09 4.05 -22.55
N PRO A 228 11.44 5.33 -22.35
CA PRO A 228 10.48 6.41 -22.49
C PRO A 228 9.89 6.45 -23.92
N GLY A 229 8.57 6.28 -24.04
CA GLY A 229 7.86 6.32 -25.33
C GLY A 229 7.35 4.98 -25.86
N GLU A 230 7.84 3.86 -25.37
CA GLU A 230 7.41 2.50 -25.74
C GLU A 230 6.16 2.08 -24.95
N ALA A 231 4.98 2.48 -25.46
CA ALA A 231 3.68 2.27 -24.79
C ALA A 231 3.30 0.78 -24.61
N HIS A 232 3.86 -0.13 -25.39
CA HIS A 232 3.56 -1.56 -25.31
C HIS A 232 4.26 -2.26 -24.12
N GLU A 233 5.34 -1.70 -23.58
CA GLU A 233 5.99 -2.21 -22.37
C GLU A 233 5.20 -1.85 -21.11
N LYS A 234 4.45 -0.73 -21.13
CA LYS A 234 3.70 -0.17 -19.99
C LYS A 234 2.34 -0.83 -19.70
N GLY A 235 1.70 -1.42 -20.70
CA GLY A 235 0.27 -1.75 -20.67
C GLY A 235 -0.20 -2.66 -19.54
N SER A 236 0.68 -3.42 -18.90
CA SER A 236 0.31 -4.46 -17.95
C SER A 236 0.02 -3.92 -16.54
N VAL A 237 0.82 -2.98 -16.01
CA VAL A 237 0.66 -2.46 -14.66
C VAL A 237 -0.30 -1.26 -14.59
N GLU A 238 -0.31 -0.37 -15.57
CA GLU A 238 -1.34 0.68 -15.67
C GLU A 238 -2.76 0.06 -15.71
N GLN A 239 -2.90 -1.07 -16.44
CA GLN A 239 -4.12 -1.87 -16.43
C GLN A 239 -4.41 -2.45 -15.05
N LEU A 240 -3.38 -2.88 -14.28
CA LEU A 240 -3.57 -3.44 -12.95
C LEU A 240 -4.09 -2.40 -11.98
N VAL A 241 -3.52 -1.20 -11.92
CA VAL A 241 -4.01 -0.12 -11.04
C VAL A 241 -5.49 0.18 -11.33
N GLY A 242 -5.85 0.30 -12.62
CA GLY A 242 -7.24 0.49 -13.05
C GLY A 242 -8.14 -0.70 -12.68
N TYR A 243 -7.63 -1.93 -12.79
CA TYR A 243 -8.34 -3.15 -12.40
C TYR A 243 -8.60 -3.21 -10.89
N VAL A 244 -7.60 -2.92 -10.08
CA VAL A 244 -7.70 -2.86 -8.61
C VAL A 244 -8.73 -1.82 -8.18
N ARG A 245 -8.67 -0.60 -8.73
CA ARG A 245 -9.65 0.45 -8.42
C ARG A 245 -11.09 -0.01 -8.67
N ARG A 246 -11.35 -0.69 -9.80
CA ARG A 246 -12.69 -1.17 -10.17
C ARG A 246 -13.15 -2.41 -9.41
N ASN A 247 -12.24 -3.33 -9.07
CA ASN A 247 -12.62 -4.65 -8.55
C ASN A 247 -12.35 -4.82 -7.05
N ALA A 248 -11.46 -4.02 -6.45
CA ALA A 248 -11.17 -4.07 -5.03
C ALA A 248 -11.71 -2.87 -4.25
N LEU A 249 -11.78 -1.67 -4.87
CA LEU A 249 -12.09 -0.43 -4.16
C LEU A 249 -13.49 0.15 -4.49
N VAL A 250 -14.28 -0.53 -5.31
CA VAL A 250 -15.69 -0.17 -5.57
C VAL A 250 -16.59 -0.90 -4.57
N PRO A 251 -17.61 -0.24 -4.00
CA PRO A 251 -17.96 1.18 -4.19
C PRO A 251 -17.02 2.12 -3.42
N ALA A 252 -16.87 3.35 -3.94
CA ALA A 252 -16.01 4.37 -3.33
C ALA A 252 -16.44 4.81 -1.92
N SER A 253 -17.69 4.52 -1.56
CA SER A 253 -18.27 4.74 -0.23
C SER A 253 -17.84 3.71 0.82
N ARG A 254 -17.13 2.65 0.44
CA ARG A 254 -16.63 1.65 1.39
C ARG A 254 -15.64 2.31 2.34
N CYS A 255 -15.94 2.29 3.62
CA CYS A 255 -15.12 2.85 4.67
C CYS A 255 -14.27 1.76 5.34
N PHE A 256 -12.99 2.02 5.49
CA PHE A 256 -12.05 1.17 6.23
C PHE A 256 -11.75 1.82 7.58
N ALA A 257 -11.60 1.03 8.62
CA ALA A 257 -11.28 1.54 9.96
C ALA A 257 -9.88 2.18 10.01
N SER A 258 -8.93 1.60 9.26
CA SER A 258 -7.54 2.06 9.21
C SER A 258 -6.88 1.68 7.87
N LEU A 259 -5.65 2.12 7.66
CA LEU A 259 -4.82 1.72 6.51
C LEU A 259 -4.51 0.22 6.55
N GLU A 260 -4.33 -0.37 7.74
CA GLU A 260 -4.12 -1.81 7.92
C GLU A 260 -5.35 -2.59 7.46
N ALA A 261 -6.56 -2.16 7.85
CA ALA A 261 -7.81 -2.78 7.41
C ALA A 261 -7.99 -2.71 5.88
N LEU A 262 -7.57 -1.61 5.26
CA LEU A 262 -7.50 -1.51 3.79
C LEU A 262 -6.51 -2.52 3.22
N ASN A 263 -5.32 -2.66 3.80
CA ASN A 263 -4.29 -3.58 3.33
C ASN A 263 -4.71 -5.05 3.49
N ASP A 264 -5.41 -5.41 4.56
CA ASP A 264 -5.99 -6.74 4.74
C ASP A 264 -7.03 -7.04 3.65
N HIS A 265 -7.87 -6.05 3.31
CA HIS A 265 -8.83 -6.17 2.22
C HIS A 265 -8.14 -6.37 0.86
N LEU A 266 -7.08 -5.60 0.56
CA LEU A 266 -6.29 -5.72 -0.66
C LEU A 266 -5.54 -7.07 -0.72
N LEU A 267 -5.01 -7.54 0.40
CA LEU A 267 -4.38 -8.86 0.48
C LEU A 267 -5.40 -9.98 0.21
N GLY A 268 -6.62 -9.85 0.75
CA GLY A 268 -7.74 -10.74 0.43
C GLY A 268 -8.08 -10.74 -1.07
N PHE A 269 -8.06 -9.58 -1.72
CA PHE A 269 -8.22 -9.46 -3.17
C PHE A 269 -7.08 -10.20 -3.90
N CYS A 270 -5.82 -9.99 -3.53
CA CYS A 270 -4.67 -10.65 -4.15
C CYS A 270 -4.74 -12.19 -4.02
N ARG A 271 -5.18 -12.70 -2.86
CA ARG A 271 -5.39 -14.14 -2.63
C ARG A 271 -6.45 -14.71 -3.57
N ARG A 272 -7.59 -14.02 -3.74
CA ARG A 272 -8.64 -14.44 -4.70
C ARG A 272 -8.14 -14.44 -6.15
N GLU A 273 -7.38 -13.43 -6.54
CA GLU A 273 -6.77 -13.38 -7.88
C GLU A 273 -5.78 -14.52 -8.10
N ARG A 274 -4.98 -14.86 -7.07
CA ARG A 274 -4.07 -16.03 -7.13
C ARG A 274 -4.83 -17.33 -7.33
N THR A 275 -5.95 -17.54 -6.64
CA THR A 275 -6.81 -18.72 -6.85
C THR A 275 -7.42 -18.76 -8.25
N ARG A 276 -7.83 -17.61 -8.81
CA ARG A 276 -8.33 -17.54 -10.20
C ARG A 276 -7.28 -17.96 -11.24
N HIS A 277 -6.01 -17.75 -10.94
CA HIS A 277 -4.89 -18.06 -11.81
C HIS A 277 -4.09 -19.28 -11.35
N GLU A 278 -4.69 -20.17 -10.57
CA GLU A 278 -4.04 -21.27 -9.85
C GLU A 278 -3.12 -22.12 -10.74
N LYS A 279 -3.58 -22.52 -11.92
CA LYS A 279 -2.78 -23.35 -12.85
C LYS A 279 -1.47 -22.67 -13.28
N ALA A 280 -1.56 -21.40 -13.69
CA ALA A 280 -0.38 -20.64 -14.10
C ALA A 280 0.48 -20.28 -12.89
N TRP A 281 -0.15 -20.05 -11.73
CA TRP A 281 0.54 -19.78 -10.48
C TRP A 281 1.35 -20.96 -9.99
N ALA A 282 0.86 -22.19 -10.13
CA ALA A 282 1.60 -23.39 -9.72
C ALA A 282 2.96 -23.48 -10.45
N ALA A 283 2.97 -23.22 -11.76
CA ALA A 283 4.22 -23.17 -12.54
C ALA A 283 5.13 -22.00 -12.11
N GLU A 284 4.55 -20.83 -11.84
CA GLU A 284 5.28 -19.65 -11.37
C GLU A 284 5.95 -19.91 -10.02
N ALA A 285 5.20 -20.44 -9.05
CA ALA A 285 5.66 -20.64 -7.67
C ALA A 285 6.88 -21.60 -7.59
N VAL A 286 6.90 -22.65 -8.44
CA VAL A 286 8.03 -23.58 -8.50
C VAL A 286 9.27 -22.93 -9.11
N ALA A 287 9.08 -21.98 -10.04
CA ALA A 287 10.17 -21.33 -10.76
C ALA A 287 10.75 -20.11 -10.04
N LEU A 288 10.09 -19.60 -9.00
CA LEU A 288 10.60 -18.51 -8.18
C LEU A 288 11.85 -18.94 -7.40
N ARG A 289 12.79 -18.03 -7.24
CA ARG A 289 13.94 -18.24 -6.36
C ARG A 289 13.52 -18.16 -4.90
N PRO A 290 14.13 -18.95 -4.00
CA PRO A 290 13.80 -18.93 -2.59
C PRO A 290 14.06 -17.57 -1.96
N LEU A 291 13.27 -17.24 -0.95
CA LEU A 291 13.48 -16.05 -0.13
C LEU A 291 14.75 -16.18 0.71
N PRO A 292 15.48 -15.07 0.95
CA PRO A 292 16.55 -15.07 1.92
C PRO A 292 16.02 -15.36 3.33
N PRO A 293 16.86 -15.90 4.25
CA PRO A 293 16.42 -16.27 5.61
C PRO A 293 15.86 -15.11 6.42
N GLN A 294 16.36 -13.90 6.17
CA GLN A 294 15.87 -12.68 6.82
C GLN A 294 15.33 -11.70 5.76
N PRO A 295 14.19 -11.06 6.02
CA PRO A 295 13.67 -10.04 5.13
C PRO A 295 14.60 -8.81 5.11
N PHE A 296 14.62 -8.11 3.99
CA PHE A 296 15.33 -6.84 3.87
C PHE A 296 14.73 -5.78 4.80
N ARG A 297 15.59 -4.99 5.43
CA ARG A 297 15.15 -3.83 6.24
C ARG A 297 14.75 -2.68 5.33
N ALA A 298 13.46 -2.51 5.12
CA ALA A 298 12.88 -1.50 4.22
C ALA A 298 12.89 -0.10 4.86
N ALA A 299 14.07 0.37 5.24
CA ALA A 299 14.27 1.68 5.86
C ALA A 299 15.24 2.54 5.06
N THR A 300 15.09 3.85 5.18
CA THR A 300 16.10 4.82 4.75
C THR A 300 16.90 5.29 5.97
N SER A 301 18.23 5.26 5.85
CA SER A 301 19.15 5.63 6.93
C SER A 301 19.69 7.04 6.71
N ARG A 302 19.71 7.85 7.79
CA ARG A 302 20.30 9.20 7.74
C ARG A 302 20.81 9.65 9.10
N PRO A 303 21.86 10.51 9.14
CA PRO A 303 22.29 11.14 10.37
C PRO A 303 21.27 12.21 10.81
N VAL A 304 21.04 12.31 12.12
CA VAL A 304 20.14 13.29 12.72
C VAL A 304 20.80 13.94 13.96
N SER A 305 20.73 15.25 14.06
CA SER A 305 21.25 15.98 15.22
C SER A 305 20.20 16.07 16.32
N VAL A 306 20.60 15.76 17.54
CA VAL A 306 19.72 15.85 18.73
C VAL A 306 19.78 17.28 19.30
N SER A 307 18.64 17.92 19.42
CA SER A 307 18.51 19.26 20.02
C SER A 307 18.77 19.25 21.53
N LYS A 308 18.94 20.45 22.12
CA LYS A 308 19.03 20.62 23.59
C LYS A 308 17.75 20.17 24.33
N THR A 309 16.64 20.03 23.62
CA THR A 309 15.35 19.54 24.14
C THR A 309 15.16 18.05 23.92
N ALA A 310 16.25 17.32 23.58
CA ALA A 310 16.25 15.89 23.30
C ALA A 310 15.28 15.48 22.16
N LEU A 311 15.24 16.30 21.10
CA LEU A 311 14.42 16.05 19.91
C LEU A 311 15.31 15.92 18.68
N VAL A 312 14.97 14.98 17.81
CA VAL A 312 15.48 14.86 16.44
C VAL A 312 14.42 15.28 15.44
N ARG A 313 14.84 15.88 14.32
CA ARG A 313 13.93 16.26 13.24
C ARG A 313 14.02 15.26 12.10
N ILE A 314 12.89 14.66 11.76
CA ILE A 314 12.76 13.69 10.68
C ILE A 314 11.58 14.12 9.80
N ASP A 315 11.83 14.32 8.51
CA ASP A 315 10.93 14.97 7.58
C ASP A 315 10.46 16.34 8.13
N HIS A 316 9.17 16.52 8.40
CA HIS A 316 8.63 17.76 8.95
C HIS A 316 8.26 17.65 10.45
N ASN A 317 8.56 16.51 11.10
CA ASN A 317 8.14 16.17 12.44
C ASN A 317 9.35 16.06 13.39
N ARG A 318 9.09 16.10 14.69
CA ARG A 318 10.09 15.97 15.74
C ARG A 318 9.78 14.72 16.58
N TYR A 319 10.83 14.00 16.96
CA TYR A 319 10.72 12.77 17.73
C TYR A 319 11.66 12.86 18.93
N SER A 320 11.20 12.49 20.11
CA SER A 320 12.04 12.51 21.29
C SER A 320 13.05 11.35 21.30
N VAL A 321 14.17 11.59 21.94
CA VAL A 321 15.19 10.57 22.24
C VAL A 321 15.60 10.71 23.70
N PRO A 322 16.21 9.67 24.33
CA PRO A 322 16.70 9.80 25.68
C PRO A 322 17.59 11.04 25.88
N ALA A 323 17.28 11.81 26.91
CA ALA A 323 17.90 13.14 27.15
C ALA A 323 19.43 13.11 27.25
N LEU A 324 20.01 11.95 27.57
CA LEU A 324 21.47 11.74 27.62
C LEU A 324 22.17 11.92 26.26
N HIS A 325 21.43 11.84 25.15
CA HIS A 325 21.95 12.03 23.81
C HIS A 325 21.86 13.48 23.29
N ALA A 326 21.39 14.43 24.11
CA ALA A 326 21.28 15.83 23.72
C ALA A 326 22.62 16.40 23.22
N GLY A 327 22.60 17.08 22.08
CA GLY A 327 23.79 17.65 21.43
C GLY A 327 24.62 16.68 20.59
N ARG A 328 24.23 15.39 20.53
CA ARG A 328 24.91 14.38 19.72
C ARG A 328 24.31 14.24 18.34
N VAL A 329 25.04 13.62 17.43
CA VAL A 329 24.52 13.14 16.14
C VAL A 329 24.26 11.65 16.28
N LEU A 330 23.04 11.24 15.94
CA LEU A 330 22.57 9.86 15.95
C LEU A 330 22.22 9.41 14.55
N ARG A 331 22.00 8.12 14.35
CA ARG A 331 21.50 7.55 13.09
C ARG A 331 19.99 7.27 13.22
N ALA A 332 19.19 7.76 12.27
CA ALA A 332 17.79 7.43 12.18
C ALA A 332 17.53 6.47 11.02
N GLU A 333 16.79 5.41 11.28
CA GLU A 333 16.21 4.51 10.27
C GLU A 333 14.71 4.78 10.17
N VAL A 334 14.27 5.20 8.99
CA VAL A 334 12.90 5.61 8.73
C VAL A 334 12.22 4.52 7.91
N TYR A 335 11.27 3.84 8.54
CA TYR A 335 10.37 2.86 7.93
C TYR A 335 9.07 3.51 7.47
N VAL A 336 8.17 2.73 6.92
CA VAL A 336 6.82 3.20 6.56
C VAL A 336 5.98 3.51 7.81
N ASP A 337 6.03 2.65 8.81
CA ASP A 337 5.17 2.67 10.01
C ASP A 337 5.86 3.26 11.24
N LYS A 338 7.18 3.24 11.28
CA LYS A 338 7.97 3.65 12.45
C LYS A 338 9.25 4.39 12.08
N VAL A 339 9.82 5.02 13.10
CA VAL A 339 11.15 5.63 13.09
C VAL A 339 11.95 5.00 14.21
N GLU A 340 13.11 4.44 13.90
CA GLU A 340 14.07 3.93 14.87
C GLU A 340 15.30 4.83 14.91
N ILE A 341 15.77 5.15 16.10
CA ILE A 341 16.93 6.01 16.31
C ILE A 341 17.99 5.21 17.02
N TYR A 342 19.20 5.24 16.50
CA TYR A 342 20.33 4.43 16.91
C TYR A 342 21.47 5.28 17.48
N ALA A 343 22.04 4.84 18.60
CA ALA A 343 23.32 5.32 19.12
C ALA A 343 24.34 4.18 18.98
N GLY A 344 25.27 4.32 18.03
CA GLY A 344 26.09 3.19 17.58
C GLY A 344 25.22 2.10 16.95
N GLU A 345 25.31 0.88 17.43
CA GLU A 345 24.52 -0.27 16.96
C GLU A 345 23.21 -0.48 17.74
N GLY A 346 23.02 0.20 18.87
CA GLY A 346 21.84 0.03 19.73
C GLY A 346 20.71 0.98 19.36
N VAL A 347 19.46 0.45 19.31
CA VAL A 347 18.25 1.27 19.21
C VAL A 347 18.02 1.97 20.55
N VAL A 348 17.93 3.31 20.52
CA VAL A 348 17.71 4.15 21.72
C VAL A 348 16.30 4.73 21.77
N ALA A 349 15.60 4.79 20.63
CA ALA A 349 14.21 5.22 20.58
C ALA A 349 13.50 4.60 19.36
N THR A 350 12.23 4.23 19.56
CA THR A 350 11.32 3.79 18.50
C THR A 350 10.01 4.56 18.63
N HIS A 351 9.58 5.18 17.54
CA HIS A 351 8.33 5.94 17.53
C HIS A 351 7.47 5.53 16.34
N PRO A 352 6.14 5.56 16.46
CA PRO A 352 5.26 5.48 15.29
C PRO A 352 5.56 6.67 14.37
N ARG A 353 5.61 6.41 13.05
CA ARG A 353 5.86 7.46 12.07
C ARG A 353 4.61 8.32 11.87
N SER A 354 4.74 9.62 12.02
CA SER A 354 3.70 10.59 11.65
C SER A 354 3.90 11.08 10.22
N TYR A 355 2.82 11.12 9.45
CA TYR A 355 2.74 11.70 8.11
C TYR A 355 2.14 13.13 8.10
N ALA A 356 1.68 13.60 9.24
CA ALA A 356 1.30 15.00 9.42
C ALA A 356 2.53 15.92 9.37
N ARG A 357 2.32 17.24 9.42
CA ARG A 357 3.40 18.21 9.39
C ARG A 357 3.44 19.00 10.70
N GLY A 358 4.65 19.18 11.25
CA GLY A 358 4.88 20.00 12.43
C GLY A 358 4.59 19.29 13.75
N GLU A 359 4.27 18.01 13.72
CA GLU A 359 4.02 17.23 14.93
C GLU A 359 5.29 16.97 15.74
N THR A 360 5.09 16.79 17.04
CA THR A 360 6.14 16.39 17.96
C THR A 360 5.67 15.14 18.70
N VAL A 361 6.31 14.02 18.42
CA VAL A 361 6.04 12.71 19.05
C VAL A 361 6.98 12.55 20.22
N LEU A 362 6.43 12.42 21.43
CA LEU A 362 7.17 12.42 22.68
C LEU A 362 6.97 11.11 23.42
N ASP A 363 8.06 10.61 24.00
CA ASP A 363 8.05 9.54 24.98
C ASP A 363 8.48 10.09 26.33
N LEU A 364 7.65 9.90 27.36
CA LEU A 364 7.90 10.38 28.72
C LEU A 364 9.17 9.73 29.31
N GLY A 365 9.42 8.47 28.98
CA GLY A 365 10.59 7.70 29.43
C GLY A 365 11.92 8.39 29.09
N HIS A 366 11.96 9.12 27.97
CA HIS A 366 13.17 9.81 27.51
C HIS A 366 13.59 10.97 28.42
N TYR A 367 12.69 11.52 29.22
CA TYR A 367 12.91 12.69 30.08
C TYR A 367 13.04 12.32 31.56
N LEU A 368 12.71 11.11 31.98
CA LEU A 368 12.73 10.68 33.39
C LEU A 368 14.05 11.04 34.09
N PRO A 369 15.26 10.73 33.54
CA PRO A 369 16.51 11.05 34.23
C PRO A 369 16.75 12.56 34.45
N VAL A 370 16.07 13.43 33.68
CA VAL A 370 16.17 14.89 33.83
C VAL A 370 15.46 15.36 35.09
N PHE A 371 14.37 14.67 35.48
CA PHE A 371 13.55 15.06 36.63
C PHE A 371 14.29 14.91 37.96
N ALA A 372 15.25 13.99 38.04
CA ALA A 372 16.13 13.89 39.22
C ALA A 372 16.90 15.21 39.49
N LYS A 373 17.36 15.88 38.42
CA LYS A 373 18.10 17.14 38.52
C LYS A 373 17.21 18.37 38.49
N LYS A 374 16.04 18.28 37.88
CA LYS A 374 15.10 19.39 37.65
C LYS A 374 13.66 18.96 37.97
N PRO A 375 13.32 18.74 39.26
CA PRO A 375 11.99 18.23 39.63
C PRO A 375 10.82 19.11 39.18
N ARG A 376 11.01 20.44 39.15
CA ARG A 376 9.97 21.40 38.70
C ARG A 376 9.58 21.16 37.22
N ALA A 377 10.52 20.68 36.39
CA ALA A 377 10.24 20.42 34.98
C ALA A 377 9.27 19.23 34.78
N ALA A 378 9.13 18.34 35.75
CA ALA A 378 8.23 17.21 35.68
C ALA A 378 6.77 17.63 35.45
N GLY A 379 6.30 18.64 36.18
CA GLY A 379 4.91 19.12 36.08
C GLY A 379 4.54 19.80 34.76
N SER A 380 5.52 20.39 34.06
CA SER A 380 5.32 21.09 32.77
C SER A 380 5.86 20.36 31.57
N CYS A 381 6.25 19.08 31.72
CA CYS A 381 6.77 18.28 30.62
C CYS A 381 5.68 17.98 29.57
N ALA A 382 5.91 18.42 28.33
CA ALA A 382 4.96 18.20 27.24
C ALA A 382 4.70 16.71 26.94
N ALA A 383 5.65 15.81 27.25
CA ALA A 383 5.48 14.38 27.07
C ALA A 383 4.36 13.75 27.93
N LEU A 384 3.96 14.43 29.01
CA LEU A 384 2.83 13.98 29.85
C LEU A 384 1.51 13.93 29.09
N SER A 385 1.29 14.85 28.15
CA SER A 385 0.06 14.88 27.35
C SER A 385 -0.05 13.73 26.36
N GLN A 386 1.05 13.04 26.04
CA GLN A 386 1.12 11.88 25.16
C GLN A 386 1.29 10.57 25.92
N ALA A 387 1.47 10.63 27.23
CA ALA A 387 1.53 9.49 28.13
C ALA A 387 0.13 9.07 28.61
N HIS A 388 0.06 8.01 29.41
CA HIS A 388 -1.22 7.57 29.97
C HIS A 388 -1.90 8.68 30.77
N PRO A 389 -3.23 8.92 30.63
CA PRO A 389 -3.93 10.07 31.26
C PRO A 389 -3.81 10.13 32.78
N VAL A 390 -3.50 9.02 33.44
CA VAL A 390 -3.31 8.98 34.91
C VAL A 390 -2.19 9.91 35.37
N PHE A 391 -1.12 10.06 34.58
CA PHE A 391 -0.01 10.95 34.95
C PHE A 391 -0.45 12.40 35.08
N LEU A 392 -1.35 12.87 34.24
CA LEU A 392 -1.93 14.20 34.34
C LEU A 392 -2.81 14.34 35.58
N ARG A 393 -3.65 13.36 35.88
CA ARG A 393 -4.51 13.36 37.07
C ARG A 393 -3.69 13.38 38.37
N VAL A 394 -2.63 12.59 38.45
CA VAL A 394 -1.71 12.55 39.58
C VAL A 394 -0.96 13.88 39.74
N ARG A 395 -0.46 14.43 38.62
CA ARG A 395 0.16 15.75 38.60
C ARG A 395 -0.79 16.79 39.17
N ASP A 396 -2.00 16.92 38.66
CA ASP A 396 -2.95 17.96 39.06
C ASP A 396 -3.29 17.87 40.55
N ARG A 397 -3.45 16.63 41.08
CA ARG A 397 -3.66 16.41 42.51
C ARG A 397 -2.48 16.87 43.36
N LEU A 398 -1.25 16.46 43.03
CA LEU A 398 -0.05 16.76 43.81
C LEU A 398 0.38 18.20 43.70
N MET A 399 0.13 18.88 42.56
CA MET A 399 0.50 20.31 42.41
C MET A 399 -0.32 21.25 43.32
N CYS A 400 -1.42 20.80 43.88
CA CYS A 400 -2.17 21.56 44.90
C CYS A 400 -1.49 21.56 46.25
N GLU A 401 -0.46 20.75 46.50
CA GLU A 401 0.22 20.61 47.78
C GLU A 401 1.60 21.30 47.76
N PRO A 402 2.06 21.88 48.89
CA PRO A 402 3.41 22.42 48.99
C PRO A 402 4.46 21.33 48.72
N GLY A 403 5.34 21.55 47.75
CA GLY A 403 6.38 20.56 47.39
C GLY A 403 5.93 19.41 46.51
N GLY A 404 4.64 19.36 46.10
CA GLY A 404 4.08 18.28 45.30
C GLY A 404 4.80 17.99 43.98
N TYR A 405 5.45 19.02 43.39
CA TYR A 405 6.30 18.84 42.22
C TYR A 405 7.49 17.87 42.46
N ARG A 406 8.04 17.83 43.70
CA ARG A 406 9.13 16.89 44.05
C ARG A 406 8.59 15.48 44.15
N VAL A 407 7.48 15.29 44.87
CA VAL A 407 6.80 14.01 45.02
C VAL A 407 6.41 13.46 43.64
N PHE A 408 5.85 14.29 42.76
CA PHE A 408 5.52 13.91 41.42
C PHE A 408 6.73 13.49 40.59
N ALA A 409 7.83 14.24 40.66
CA ALA A 409 9.08 13.86 39.99
C ALA A 409 9.65 12.55 40.51
N GLU A 410 9.62 12.32 41.84
CA GLU A 410 10.06 11.02 42.41
C GLU A 410 9.18 9.87 41.98
N ILE A 411 7.86 10.05 41.91
CA ILE A 411 6.94 9.05 41.37
C ILE A 411 7.29 8.74 39.91
N LEU A 412 7.48 9.75 39.05
CA LEU A 412 7.87 9.54 37.65
C LEU A 412 9.21 8.82 37.54
N MET A 413 10.15 9.10 38.42
CA MET A 413 11.46 8.41 38.47
C MET A 413 11.34 6.90 38.74
N LEU A 414 10.25 6.42 39.32
CA LEU A 414 9.99 4.97 39.40
C LEU A 414 9.91 4.34 38.02
N GLY A 415 9.51 5.09 36.99
CA GLY A 415 9.49 4.65 35.59
C GLY A 415 10.87 4.34 34.99
N VAL A 416 11.96 4.69 35.66
CA VAL A 416 13.32 4.23 35.28
C VAL A 416 13.52 2.75 35.64
N ARG A 417 12.82 2.29 36.71
CA ARG A 417 12.94 0.91 37.20
C ARG A 417 11.79 0.01 36.75
N TYR A 418 10.61 0.57 36.62
CA TYR A 418 9.39 -0.14 36.23
C TYR A 418 8.94 0.36 34.85
N ASP A 419 8.31 -0.50 34.08
CA ASP A 419 7.68 -0.08 32.83
C ASP A 419 6.63 1.03 33.10
N LEU A 420 6.51 2.01 32.20
CA LEU A 420 5.55 3.10 32.36
C LEU A 420 4.09 2.62 32.38
N GLY A 421 3.77 1.50 31.75
CA GLY A 421 2.45 0.87 31.82
C GLY A 421 2.16 0.32 33.22
N VAL A 422 3.13 -0.35 33.84
CA VAL A 422 3.03 -0.83 35.23
C VAL A 422 2.89 0.36 36.19
N LEU A 423 3.69 1.41 36.00
CA LEU A 423 3.58 2.62 36.80
C LEU A 423 2.21 3.29 36.64
N ALA A 424 1.68 3.35 35.42
CA ALA A 424 0.35 3.91 35.16
C ALA A 424 -0.74 3.10 35.87
N GLN A 425 -0.70 1.77 35.84
CA GLN A 425 -1.65 0.91 36.54
C GLN A 425 -1.55 1.11 38.06
N ALA A 426 -0.35 1.13 38.64
CA ALA A 426 -0.13 1.39 40.06
C ALA A 426 -0.71 2.76 40.48
N LEU A 427 -0.56 3.78 39.64
CA LEU A 427 -1.13 5.11 39.88
C LEU A 427 -2.67 5.13 39.81
N GLU A 428 -3.29 4.35 38.94
CA GLU A 428 -4.77 4.20 38.91
C GLU A 428 -5.28 3.60 40.21
N GLU A 429 -4.61 2.55 40.70
CA GLU A 429 -4.97 1.90 41.97
C GLU A 429 -4.78 2.85 43.17
N CYS A 430 -3.66 3.58 43.21
CA CYS A 430 -3.39 4.57 44.27
C CYS A 430 -4.38 5.74 44.27
N LEU A 431 -4.78 6.23 43.09
CA LEU A 431 -5.81 7.27 42.95
C LEU A 431 -7.18 6.76 43.44
N SER A 432 -7.55 5.53 43.09
CA SER A 432 -8.80 4.90 43.50
C SER A 432 -8.86 4.70 45.02
N ALA A 433 -7.72 4.36 45.65
CA ALA A 433 -7.58 4.24 47.10
C ALA A 433 -7.46 5.58 47.83
N GLY A 434 -7.41 6.72 47.08
CA GLY A 434 -7.31 8.06 47.66
C GLY A 434 -5.94 8.42 48.24
N ARG A 435 -4.94 7.57 48.08
CA ARG A 435 -3.57 7.73 48.65
C ARG A 435 -2.52 7.69 47.55
N VAL A 436 -1.83 8.79 47.33
CA VAL A 436 -0.74 8.93 46.36
C VAL A 436 0.52 9.38 47.04
N SER A 437 1.41 8.44 47.37
CA SER A 437 2.77 8.73 47.86
C SER A 437 3.79 7.89 47.09
N VAL A 438 5.06 8.24 47.13
CA VAL A 438 6.14 7.53 46.44
C VAL A 438 6.19 6.06 46.92
N GLU A 439 6.06 5.86 48.24
CA GLU A 439 6.12 4.54 48.90
C GLU A 439 4.94 3.67 48.49
N THR A 440 3.71 4.24 48.49
CA THR A 440 2.49 3.53 48.09
C THR A 440 2.57 3.11 46.63
N VAL A 441 2.95 3.99 45.74
CA VAL A 441 3.09 3.70 44.30
C VAL A 441 4.18 2.65 44.08
N ARG A 442 5.32 2.75 44.75
CA ARG A 442 6.40 1.75 44.70
C ARG A 442 5.92 0.38 45.11
N GLN A 443 5.16 0.28 46.22
CA GLN A 443 4.62 -1.00 46.69
C GLN A 443 3.63 -1.60 45.68
N HIS A 444 2.75 -0.78 45.05
CA HIS A 444 1.86 -1.27 44.02
C HIS A 444 2.64 -1.74 42.76
N CYS A 445 3.67 -1.02 42.35
CA CYS A 445 4.55 -1.45 41.26
C CYS A 445 5.24 -2.78 41.57
N LEU A 446 5.72 -2.97 42.81
CA LEU A 446 6.28 -4.24 43.27
C LEU A 446 5.25 -5.37 43.19
N ASN A 447 4.05 -5.15 43.71
CA ASN A 447 2.98 -6.16 43.70
C ASN A 447 2.60 -6.57 42.29
N LEU A 448 2.52 -5.63 41.35
CA LEU A 448 2.20 -5.87 39.94
C LEU A 448 3.32 -6.61 39.18
N THR A 449 4.57 -6.43 39.60
CA THR A 449 5.74 -7.11 38.99
C THR A 449 6.14 -8.40 39.70
N HIS A 450 5.66 -8.61 40.92
CA HIS A 450 5.98 -9.80 41.66
C HIS A 450 5.17 -10.99 41.10
N VAL A 451 5.84 -11.88 40.41
CA VAL A 451 5.30 -13.20 40.12
C VAL A 451 5.31 -13.96 41.47
N PRO A 452 4.13 -14.31 42.03
CA PRO A 452 4.13 -15.11 43.25
C PRO A 452 4.92 -16.39 42.96
N PRO A 453 5.82 -16.80 43.88
CA PRO A 453 6.51 -18.06 43.66
C PRO A 453 5.46 -19.15 43.48
N THR A 454 5.60 -19.90 42.39
CA THR A 454 4.76 -21.06 42.15
C THR A 454 4.77 -21.86 43.44
N ARG A 455 3.62 -22.00 44.12
CA ARG A 455 3.50 -22.90 45.26
C ARG A 455 3.97 -24.27 44.77
N VAL A 456 5.21 -24.57 45.05
CA VAL A 456 5.65 -25.94 45.00
C VAL A 456 4.84 -26.61 46.08
N GLU A 457 3.86 -27.44 45.72
CA GLU A 457 3.30 -28.40 46.66
C GLU A 457 4.49 -29.25 47.09
N VAL A 458 5.00 -28.94 48.30
CA VAL A 458 5.97 -29.79 48.95
C VAL A 458 5.19 -31.05 49.22
N ALA A 459 5.46 -32.10 48.44
CA ALA A 459 4.94 -33.43 48.73
C ALA A 459 5.27 -33.72 50.18
N ASP A 460 4.27 -34.10 50.97
CA ASP A 460 4.44 -34.52 52.35
C ASP A 460 5.64 -35.46 52.41
N ILE A 461 6.71 -35.00 53.03
CA ILE A 461 7.87 -35.85 53.29
C ILE A 461 7.47 -36.72 54.50
N PRO A 462 7.16 -38.02 54.31
CA PRO A 462 6.72 -38.84 55.42
C PRO A 462 7.89 -38.99 56.37
N GLY A 463 7.73 -38.52 57.60
CA GLY A 463 8.55 -38.96 58.69
C GLY A 463 9.49 -37.95 59.37
N HIS A 464 9.51 -36.69 59.04
CA HIS A 464 10.22 -35.67 59.81
C HIS A 464 9.27 -34.91 60.76
N VAL A 465 8.99 -35.48 61.88
CA VAL A 465 8.45 -34.75 63.04
C VAL A 465 9.60 -33.90 63.56
N LEU A 466 9.58 -32.59 63.27
CA LEU A 466 10.51 -31.67 63.95
C LEU A 466 10.16 -31.71 65.46
N PRO A 467 11.11 -32.00 66.34
CA PRO A 467 10.86 -31.90 67.78
C PRO A 467 10.43 -30.45 68.06
N GLY A 468 9.36 -30.34 68.85
CA GLY A 468 8.86 -29.03 69.27
C GLY A 468 9.97 -28.21 69.93
N PRO A 469 9.90 -26.88 69.90
CA PRO A 469 10.91 -26.02 70.51
C PRO A 469 11.05 -26.39 72.02
N ASP A 470 12.26 -26.69 72.39
CA ASP A 470 12.57 -27.00 73.83
C ASP A 470 12.53 -25.64 74.59
N LEU A 471 11.38 -25.38 75.20
CA LEU A 471 11.13 -24.16 75.97
C LEU A 471 12.03 -24.10 77.21
N GLY A 472 12.53 -25.22 77.71
CA GLY A 472 13.48 -25.27 78.85
C GLY A 472 14.84 -24.60 78.57
N ARG A 473 15.25 -24.52 77.31
CA ARG A 473 16.43 -23.75 76.89
C ARG A 473 16.26 -22.25 77.01
N TYR A 474 15.05 -21.74 76.88
CA TYR A 474 14.76 -20.29 77.05
C TYR A 474 14.70 -19.96 78.55
N ASP A 475 14.22 -20.82 79.40
CA ASP A 475 14.22 -20.62 80.88
C ASP A 475 15.64 -20.61 81.44
N ALA A 476 16.54 -21.39 80.87
CA ALA A 476 17.96 -21.39 81.26
C ALA A 476 18.66 -20.07 80.86
N LEU A 477 18.26 -19.42 79.69
CA LEU A 477 18.80 -18.12 79.30
C LEU A 477 18.27 -16.97 80.23
N ALA A 478 17.03 -17.09 80.73
CA ALA A 478 16.48 -16.13 81.69
C ALA A 478 17.10 -16.18 83.04
N ALA A 479 17.66 -17.39 83.46
CA ALA A 479 18.35 -17.55 84.72
C ALA A 479 19.79 -17.01 84.71
N VAL A 480 20.42 -16.74 83.56
CA VAL A 480 21.78 -16.20 83.42
C VAL A 480 21.78 -14.67 83.45
N ALA A 481 20.58 -14.01 83.26
CA ALA A 481 20.40 -12.58 83.26
C ALA A 481 19.97 -11.92 84.58
N ARG A 482 20.17 -12.62 85.68
CA ARG A 482 20.03 -12.11 87.08
C ARG A 482 21.37 -12.04 87.78
#